data_d2c78bbe7c67fc8e43f8544fe17883b3
#
_entry.id   d2c78bbe7c67fc8e43f8544fe17883b3
#
_cell.length_a   1.000
_cell.length_b   1.000
_cell.length_c   1.000
_cell.angle_alpha   90.00
_cell.angle_beta   90.00
_cell.angle_gamma   90.00
#
_symmetry.space_group_name_H-M   'P 1'
#
loop_
_entity.id
_entity.type
_entity.pdbx_description
1 polymer ?
#
loop_
_entity_poly.entity_id
_entity_poly.type
_entity_poly.pdbx_seq_one_letter_code
_entity_poly.pdbx_strand_id
1 'polypeptide(L)'
;KTLIPPLVRKESFIDELNNAPKTFDLIYQGTLGTIVHFYLEHAEFKPSSLSIEAMLRERGVPTRLLNSLSNKVIGLLSNTKRDKNFEWIFKYRESTEVESEYSDSTQTIIVDRLFVEDGVLWIIDFKTASLNEGENLNAFIERQKTAHQTQIKKYRAVLEKSYQLPSKSALYCPAVSQLIFL
;
A
#
# COMPACT_ATOMS: atom_id res chain seq x y z
N LYS A 1 -55.75 4.07 20.64
CA LYS A 1 -55.06 2.90 20.01
C LYS A 1 -53.95 3.45 19.16
N THR A 2 -52.73 3.39 19.67
CA THR A 2 -51.51 3.82 18.98
C THR A 2 -51.05 2.64 18.10
N LEU A 3 -51.10 2.83 16.79
CA LEU A 3 -50.56 1.87 15.83
C LEU A 3 -49.04 1.97 15.82
N ILE A 4 -48.39 0.90 16.27
CA ILE A 4 -46.93 0.72 16.13
C ILE A 4 -46.68 0.29 14.67
N PRO A 5 -45.83 0.99 13.89
CA PRO A 5 -45.49 0.57 12.55
C PRO A 5 -44.73 -0.76 12.58
N PRO A 6 -44.92 -1.65 11.59
CA PRO A 6 -44.25 -2.94 11.58
C PRO A 6 -42.72 -2.74 11.44
N LEU A 7 -41.98 -3.47 12.27
CA LEU A 7 -40.53 -3.59 12.18
C LEU A 7 -40.12 -4.07 10.78
N VAL A 8 -39.46 -3.20 10.03
CA VAL A 8 -38.87 -3.54 8.75
C VAL A 8 -37.85 -4.66 9.01
N ARG A 9 -37.99 -5.76 8.30
CA ARG A 9 -37.20 -6.97 8.49
C ARG A 9 -35.71 -6.68 8.30
N LYS A 10 -34.90 -7.10 9.26
CA LYS A 10 -33.43 -7.04 9.25
C LYS A 10 -32.77 -7.82 8.10
N GLU A 11 -33.49 -8.69 7.42
CA GLU A 11 -32.93 -9.56 6.36
C GLU A 11 -32.53 -8.81 5.09
N SER A 12 -33.27 -7.75 4.69
CA SER A 12 -32.89 -6.97 3.50
C SER A 12 -31.57 -6.16 3.65
N PHE A 13 -31.25 -5.77 4.88
CA PHE A 13 -30.05 -5.01 5.17
C PHE A 13 -28.78 -5.89 5.19
N ILE A 14 -28.92 -7.17 5.50
CA ILE A 14 -27.81 -8.14 5.49
C ILE A 14 -27.49 -8.55 4.05
N ASP A 15 -28.49 -8.68 3.19
CA ASP A 15 -28.29 -9.01 1.76
C ASP A 15 -27.66 -7.84 0.98
N GLU A 16 -28.01 -6.58 1.31
CA GLU A 16 -27.32 -5.40 0.75
C GLU A 16 -25.86 -5.31 1.21
N LEU A 17 -25.56 -5.69 2.46
CA LEU A 17 -24.18 -5.74 2.98
C LEU A 17 -23.34 -6.87 2.34
N ASN A 18 -23.94 -8.00 2.04
CA ASN A 18 -23.27 -9.14 1.39
C ASN A 18 -23.03 -8.89 -0.12
N ASN A 19 -23.84 -8.05 -0.76
CA ASN A 19 -23.70 -7.66 -2.16
C ASN A 19 -22.84 -6.38 -2.39
N ALA A 20 -22.28 -5.78 -1.33
CA ALA A 20 -21.46 -4.56 -1.42
C ALA A 20 -19.99 -4.73 -0.99
N PRO A 21 -19.26 -5.80 -1.37
CA PRO A 21 -17.85 -5.94 -0.98
C PRO A 21 -16.96 -4.86 -1.61
N LYS A 22 -17.32 -4.32 -2.79
CA LYS A 22 -16.53 -3.33 -3.52
C LYS A 22 -16.56 -1.92 -2.89
N THR A 23 -17.62 -1.54 -2.23
CA THR A 23 -17.80 -0.18 -1.67
C THR A 23 -17.00 0.01 -0.38
N PHE A 24 -16.98 -0.99 0.50
CA PHE A 24 -16.21 -0.92 1.75
C PHE A 24 -14.70 -0.96 1.51
N ASP A 25 -14.25 -1.73 0.54
CA ASP A 25 -12.85 -1.78 0.13
C ASP A 25 -12.35 -0.41 -0.32
N LEU A 26 -13.16 0.32 -1.09
CA LEU A 26 -12.82 1.68 -1.55
C LEU A 26 -12.73 2.67 -0.38
N ILE A 27 -13.67 2.60 0.57
CA ILE A 27 -13.70 3.50 1.73
C ILE A 27 -12.44 3.34 2.61
N TYR A 28 -11.99 2.09 2.82
CA TYR A 28 -10.85 1.80 3.70
C TYR A 28 -9.55 1.55 2.96
N GLN A 29 -9.50 1.73 1.64
CA GLN A 29 -8.30 1.48 0.83
C GLN A 29 -7.09 2.29 1.31
N GLY A 30 -7.27 3.55 1.64
CA GLY A 30 -6.21 4.38 2.22
C GLY A 30 -5.71 3.85 3.57
N THR A 31 -6.63 3.45 4.44
CA THR A 31 -6.30 2.85 5.74
C THR A 31 -5.53 1.54 5.59
N LEU A 32 -5.97 0.65 4.69
CA LEU A 32 -5.25 -0.59 4.39
C LEU A 32 -3.87 -0.31 3.81
N GLY A 33 -3.77 0.67 2.91
CA GLY A 33 -2.51 1.15 2.34
C GLY A 33 -1.53 1.55 3.43
N THR A 34 -1.94 2.43 4.33
CA THR A 34 -1.10 2.89 5.46
C THR A 34 -0.60 1.74 6.32
N ILE A 35 -1.45 0.74 6.62
CA ILE A 35 -1.05 -0.41 7.45
C ILE A 35 -0.07 -1.32 6.69
N VAL A 36 -0.30 -1.55 5.39
CA VAL A 36 0.63 -2.35 4.57
C VAL A 36 1.98 -1.64 4.46
N HIS A 37 2.02 -0.33 4.21
CA HIS A 37 3.25 0.48 4.18
C HIS A 37 4.00 0.33 5.50
N PHE A 38 3.34 0.52 6.65
CA PHE A 38 3.96 0.34 7.96
C PHE A 38 4.70 -1.00 8.10
N TYR A 39 4.09 -2.12 7.69
CA TYR A 39 4.74 -3.44 7.76
C TYR A 39 5.82 -3.66 6.69
N LEU A 40 5.76 -2.97 5.56
CA LEU A 40 6.82 -3.01 4.55
C LEU A 40 8.01 -2.16 4.96
N GLU A 41 7.78 -1.04 5.61
CA GLU A 41 8.81 -0.15 6.13
C GLU A 41 9.53 -0.78 7.33
N HIS A 42 8.76 -1.41 8.21
CA HIS A 42 9.23 -2.06 9.44
C HIS A 42 9.22 -3.59 9.30
N ALA A 43 10.03 -4.11 8.37
CA ALA A 43 10.04 -5.53 8.02
C ALA A 43 10.41 -6.48 9.20
N GLU A 44 10.98 -5.95 10.28
CA GLU A 44 11.25 -6.65 11.54
C GLU A 44 9.96 -7.00 12.32
N PHE A 45 8.89 -6.25 12.16
CA PHE A 45 7.61 -6.54 12.81
C PHE A 45 6.85 -7.65 12.08
N LYS A 46 6.46 -8.67 12.84
CA LYS A 46 5.63 -9.76 12.29
C LYS A 46 4.16 -9.35 12.31
N PRO A 47 3.49 -9.30 11.15
CA PRO A 47 2.06 -9.00 11.12
C PRO A 47 1.28 -10.11 11.82
N SER A 48 0.34 -9.73 12.69
CA SER A 48 -0.64 -10.62 13.31
C SER A 48 -2.04 -10.04 13.14
N SER A 49 -3.07 -10.88 13.11
CA SER A 49 -4.46 -10.39 13.07
C SER A 49 -4.73 -9.41 14.21
N LEU A 50 -4.26 -9.72 15.40
CA LEU A 50 -4.49 -8.89 16.58
C LEU A 50 -3.87 -7.49 16.45
N SER A 51 -2.61 -7.40 16.00
CA SER A 51 -1.93 -6.12 15.82
C SER A 51 -2.56 -5.30 14.69
N ILE A 52 -2.93 -5.93 13.59
CA ILE A 52 -3.58 -5.25 12.46
C ILE A 52 -4.99 -4.78 12.86
N GLU A 53 -5.77 -5.60 13.56
CA GLU A 53 -7.09 -5.19 14.05
C GLU A 53 -7.02 -4.02 15.05
N ALA A 54 -5.99 -3.96 15.89
CA ALA A 54 -5.76 -2.81 16.76
C ALA A 54 -5.51 -1.54 15.93
N MET A 55 -4.64 -1.60 14.93
CA MET A 55 -4.37 -0.47 14.02
C MET A 55 -5.60 -0.03 13.22
N LEU A 56 -6.43 -0.98 12.78
CA LEU A 56 -7.69 -0.70 12.09
C LEU A 56 -8.69 -0.01 13.03
N ARG A 57 -8.80 -0.49 14.27
CA ARG A 57 -9.70 0.07 15.29
C ARG A 57 -9.32 1.51 15.65
N GLU A 58 -8.04 1.79 15.84
CA GLU A 58 -7.52 3.15 16.09
C GLU A 58 -7.85 4.12 14.97
N ARG A 59 -7.99 3.62 13.73
CA ARG A 59 -8.39 4.40 12.55
C ARG A 59 -9.89 4.44 12.30
N GLY A 60 -10.69 4.04 13.29
CA GLY A 60 -12.15 4.13 13.25
C GLY A 60 -12.86 3.07 12.40
N VAL A 61 -12.19 1.95 12.08
CA VAL A 61 -12.82 0.85 11.35
C VAL A 61 -13.84 0.14 12.25
N PRO A 62 -15.09 -0.03 11.80
CA PRO A 62 -16.12 -0.73 12.56
C PRO A 62 -15.72 -2.17 12.91
N THR A 63 -16.04 -2.61 14.13
CA THR A 63 -15.69 -3.95 14.65
C THR A 63 -16.07 -5.09 13.71
N ARG A 64 -17.24 -5.00 13.04
CA ARG A 64 -17.71 -6.01 12.08
C ARG A 64 -16.80 -6.21 10.86
N LEU A 65 -15.95 -5.23 10.52
CA LEU A 65 -15.05 -5.26 9.37
C LEU A 65 -13.61 -5.63 9.73
N LEU A 66 -13.24 -5.62 11.01
CA LEU A 66 -11.85 -5.82 11.45
C LEU A 66 -11.26 -7.11 10.95
N ASN A 67 -11.94 -8.24 11.14
CA ASN A 67 -11.44 -9.55 10.71
C ASN A 67 -11.27 -9.63 9.19
N SER A 68 -12.25 -9.16 8.42
CA SER A 68 -12.18 -9.17 6.94
C SER A 68 -11.02 -8.33 6.43
N LEU A 69 -10.88 -7.09 6.92
CA LEU A 69 -9.81 -6.18 6.48
C LEU A 69 -8.44 -6.61 7.01
N SER A 70 -8.35 -7.15 8.22
CA SER A 70 -7.13 -7.74 8.76
C SER A 70 -6.61 -8.90 7.89
N ASN A 71 -7.50 -9.83 7.51
CA ASN A 71 -7.16 -10.93 6.61
C ASN A 71 -6.67 -10.44 5.24
N LYS A 72 -7.24 -9.34 4.74
CA LYS A 72 -6.81 -8.70 3.50
C LYS A 72 -5.38 -8.17 3.60
N VAL A 73 -5.05 -7.44 4.67
CA VAL A 73 -3.70 -6.96 4.94
C VAL A 73 -2.73 -8.12 5.06
N ILE A 74 -3.08 -9.18 5.83
CA ILE A 74 -2.24 -10.38 5.98
C ILE A 74 -2.00 -11.04 4.63
N GLY A 75 -3.02 -11.15 3.79
CA GLY A 75 -2.91 -11.70 2.44
C GLY A 75 -1.90 -10.93 1.59
N LEU A 76 -1.97 -9.60 1.56
CA LEU A 76 -1.03 -8.73 0.86
C LEU A 76 0.40 -8.92 1.36
N LEU A 77 0.61 -8.89 2.68
CA LEU A 77 1.92 -9.07 3.29
C LEU A 77 2.47 -10.49 3.12
N SER A 78 1.61 -11.51 3.05
CA SER A 78 2.02 -12.89 2.80
C SER A 78 2.48 -13.11 1.36
N ASN A 79 1.92 -12.39 0.40
CA ASN A 79 2.37 -12.44 -0.99
C ASN A 79 3.81 -11.92 -1.11
N THR A 80 4.19 -10.90 -0.35
CA THR A 80 5.53 -10.33 -0.40
C THR A 80 6.62 -11.34 -0.03
N LYS A 81 6.39 -12.19 0.95
CA LYS A 81 7.36 -13.20 1.40
C LYS A 81 7.69 -14.28 0.36
N ARG A 82 6.86 -14.43 -0.66
CA ARG A 82 7.03 -15.39 -1.77
C ARG A 82 7.59 -14.74 -3.03
N ASP A 83 7.75 -13.43 -3.01
CA ASP A 83 8.20 -12.65 -4.15
C ASP A 83 9.72 -12.50 -4.13
N LYS A 84 10.39 -12.93 -5.21
CA LYS A 84 11.84 -12.77 -5.38
C LYS A 84 12.30 -11.31 -5.36
N ASN A 85 11.43 -10.38 -5.80
CA ASN A 85 11.74 -8.96 -5.76
C ASN A 85 11.80 -8.46 -4.31
N PHE A 86 11.02 -9.06 -3.42
CA PHE A 86 11.04 -8.72 -2.00
C PHE A 86 12.42 -8.92 -1.38
N GLU A 87 13.08 -10.06 -1.62
CA GLU A 87 14.43 -10.32 -1.07
C GLU A 87 15.41 -9.22 -1.49
N TRP A 88 15.37 -8.80 -2.75
CA TRP A 88 16.24 -7.74 -3.23
C TRP A 88 15.91 -6.38 -2.62
N ILE A 89 14.64 -5.98 -2.56
CA ILE A 89 14.19 -4.69 -1.99
C ILE A 89 14.58 -4.60 -0.51
N PHE A 90 14.39 -5.69 0.25
CA PHE A 90 14.56 -5.72 1.71
C PHE A 90 15.90 -6.28 2.18
N LYS A 91 16.81 -6.59 1.27
CA LYS A 91 18.19 -6.93 1.61
C LYS A 91 18.78 -5.80 2.46
N TYR A 92 19.50 -6.18 3.55
CA TYR A 92 20.19 -5.20 4.38
C TYR A 92 21.26 -4.47 3.58
N ARG A 93 21.27 -3.14 3.69
CA ARG A 93 22.31 -2.24 3.18
C ARG A 93 22.46 -1.10 4.18
N GLU A 94 23.69 -0.69 4.49
CA GLU A 94 23.94 0.43 5.42
C GLU A 94 23.33 1.75 4.92
N SER A 95 23.22 1.91 3.60
CA SER A 95 22.63 3.09 2.95
C SER A 95 21.11 3.04 2.86
N THR A 96 20.44 2.04 3.49
CA THR A 96 18.99 1.97 3.43
C THR A 96 18.35 3.01 4.33
N GLU A 97 17.47 3.81 3.75
CA GLU A 97 16.58 4.72 4.46
C GLU A 97 15.13 4.36 4.19
N VAL A 98 14.27 4.57 5.17
CA VAL A 98 12.86 4.19 5.18
C VAL A 98 12.04 5.35 5.68
N GLU A 99 10.90 5.65 5.02
CA GLU A 99 9.99 6.76 5.36
C GLU A 99 10.73 8.08 5.59
N SER A 100 11.72 8.35 4.73
CA SER A 100 12.62 9.48 4.90
C SER A 100 12.12 10.72 4.19
N GLU A 101 12.17 11.86 4.89
CA GLU A 101 11.76 13.16 4.39
C GLU A 101 12.94 13.91 3.78
N TYR A 102 12.72 14.45 2.58
CA TYR A 102 13.67 15.28 1.87
C TYR A 102 13.00 16.56 1.39
N SER A 103 13.72 17.66 1.49
CA SER A 103 13.20 18.96 1.06
C SER A 103 14.21 19.69 0.17
N ASP A 104 13.70 20.38 -0.82
CA ASP A 104 14.43 21.42 -1.52
C ASP A 104 13.70 22.78 -1.33
N SER A 105 14.17 23.84 -2.02
CA SER A 105 13.57 25.18 -1.91
C SER A 105 12.10 25.26 -2.39
N THR A 106 11.59 24.23 -3.05
CA THR A 106 10.29 24.24 -3.73
C THR A 106 9.29 23.22 -3.21
N GLN A 107 9.79 22.12 -2.64
CA GLN A 107 8.94 20.98 -2.25
C GLN A 107 9.57 20.11 -1.17
N THR A 108 8.70 19.43 -0.44
CA THR A 108 9.04 18.34 0.48
C THR A 108 8.50 17.04 -0.09
N ILE A 109 9.28 15.98 0.00
CA ILE A 109 8.91 14.62 -0.40
C ILE A 109 9.15 13.65 0.76
N ILE A 110 8.35 12.62 0.84
CA ILE A 110 8.58 11.45 1.72
C ILE A 110 8.75 10.25 0.82
N VAL A 111 9.81 9.48 1.03
CA VAL A 111 10.15 8.30 0.23
C VAL A 111 9.98 7.06 1.08
N ASP A 112 9.22 6.09 0.60
CA ASP A 112 8.93 4.87 1.36
C ASP A 112 10.21 4.09 1.66
N ARG A 113 11.07 3.91 0.64
CA ARG A 113 12.34 3.23 0.82
C ARG A 113 13.36 3.68 -0.22
N LEU A 114 14.58 3.91 0.24
CA LEU A 114 15.69 4.21 -0.65
C LEU A 114 16.98 3.52 -0.17
N PHE A 115 17.89 3.22 -1.10
CA PHE A 115 19.20 2.66 -0.83
C PHE A 115 20.15 2.88 -2.00
N VAL A 116 21.46 2.80 -1.75
CA VAL A 116 22.49 2.81 -2.78
C VAL A 116 22.99 1.40 -3.03
N GLU A 117 23.03 1.00 -4.30
CA GLU A 117 23.62 -0.27 -4.74
C GLU A 117 24.36 -0.04 -6.06
N ASP A 118 25.61 -0.50 -6.13
CA ASP A 118 26.48 -0.35 -7.30
C ASP A 118 26.62 1.11 -7.83
N GLY A 119 26.65 2.07 -6.92
CA GLY A 119 26.74 3.51 -7.25
C GLY A 119 25.47 4.12 -7.81
N VAL A 120 24.35 3.42 -7.74
CA VAL A 120 23.04 3.87 -8.17
C VAL A 120 22.13 4.05 -6.96
N LEU A 121 21.45 5.19 -6.88
CA LEU A 121 20.42 5.45 -5.89
C LEU A 121 19.10 4.82 -6.35
N TRP A 122 18.60 3.84 -5.59
CA TRP A 122 17.33 3.18 -5.84
C TRP A 122 16.23 3.81 -4.99
N ILE A 123 15.14 4.20 -5.66
CA ILE A 123 13.96 4.80 -5.05
C ILE A 123 12.81 3.81 -5.23
N ILE A 124 12.33 3.24 -4.14
CA ILE A 124 11.22 2.28 -4.14
C ILE A 124 10.01 2.92 -3.46
N ASP A 125 8.89 2.93 -4.17
CA ASP A 125 7.62 3.45 -3.67
C ASP A 125 6.60 2.30 -3.64
N PHE A 126 5.93 2.10 -2.51
CA PHE A 126 5.00 0.99 -2.31
C PHE A 126 3.59 1.37 -2.76
N LYS A 127 2.91 0.48 -3.47
CA LYS A 127 1.54 0.69 -3.95
C LYS A 127 0.66 -0.52 -3.68
N THR A 128 -0.40 -0.36 -2.91
CA THR A 128 -1.35 -1.44 -2.57
C THR A 128 -2.41 -1.68 -3.64
N ALA A 129 -2.24 -1.07 -4.83
CA ALA A 129 -3.13 -1.24 -5.95
C ALA A 129 -3.19 -2.71 -6.43
N SER A 130 -4.36 -3.13 -6.87
CA SER A 130 -4.63 -4.45 -7.46
C SER A 130 -5.16 -4.31 -8.89
N LEU A 131 -5.27 -5.43 -9.60
CA LEU A 131 -5.94 -5.50 -10.89
C LEU A 131 -7.42 -5.08 -10.76
N ASN A 132 -7.89 -4.30 -11.72
CA ASN A 132 -9.32 -4.06 -11.90
C ASN A 132 -9.98 -5.30 -12.50
N GLU A 133 -11.31 -5.36 -12.45
CA GLU A 133 -12.06 -6.44 -13.09
C GLU A 133 -11.80 -6.47 -14.60
N GLY A 134 -11.35 -7.63 -15.11
CA GLY A 134 -11.00 -7.79 -16.54
C GLY A 134 -9.67 -7.17 -16.96
N GLU A 135 -8.94 -6.52 -16.06
CA GLU A 135 -7.63 -5.92 -16.36
C GLU A 135 -6.54 -7.00 -16.42
N ASN A 136 -5.77 -7.03 -17.49
CA ASN A 136 -4.58 -7.87 -17.54
C ASN A 136 -3.36 -7.16 -16.90
N LEU A 137 -2.30 -7.93 -16.64
CA LEU A 137 -1.11 -7.43 -15.96
C LEU A 137 -0.42 -6.29 -16.72
N ASN A 138 -0.36 -6.33 -18.05
CA ASN A 138 0.27 -5.27 -18.84
C ASN A 138 -0.51 -3.95 -18.71
N ALA A 139 -1.83 -3.99 -18.80
CA ALA A 139 -2.68 -2.82 -18.63
C ALA A 139 -2.54 -2.23 -17.22
N PHE A 140 -2.47 -3.08 -16.19
CA PHE A 140 -2.18 -2.67 -14.82
C PHE A 140 -0.84 -1.94 -14.72
N ILE A 141 0.24 -2.51 -15.27
CA ILE A 141 1.58 -1.92 -15.25
C ILE A 141 1.56 -0.53 -15.88
N GLU A 142 0.97 -0.37 -17.07
CA GLU A 142 0.90 0.92 -17.76
C GLU A 142 0.03 1.94 -16.99
N ARG A 143 -1.04 1.49 -16.36
CA ARG A 143 -1.87 2.33 -15.48
C ARG A 143 -1.07 2.83 -14.28
N GLN A 144 -0.29 1.96 -13.61
CA GLN A 144 0.54 2.36 -12.47
C GLN A 144 1.65 3.34 -12.89
N LYS A 145 2.34 3.08 -14.00
CA LYS A 145 3.34 4.02 -14.55
C LYS A 145 2.73 5.39 -14.81
N THR A 146 1.62 5.44 -15.53
CA THR A 146 0.93 6.70 -15.85
C THR A 146 0.52 7.46 -14.59
N ALA A 147 -0.05 6.77 -13.61
CA ALA A 147 -0.54 7.38 -12.38
C ALA A 147 0.58 7.97 -11.50
N HIS A 148 1.77 7.35 -11.50
CA HIS A 148 2.82 7.67 -10.53
C HIS A 148 4.08 8.32 -11.13
N GLN A 149 4.23 8.39 -12.46
CA GLN A 149 5.42 8.97 -13.11
C GLN A 149 5.73 10.41 -12.65
N THR A 150 4.73 11.22 -12.41
CA THR A 150 4.92 12.61 -11.97
C THR A 150 5.47 12.67 -10.54
N GLN A 151 4.96 11.83 -9.64
CA GLN A 151 5.46 11.70 -8.28
C GLN A 151 6.92 11.25 -8.28
N ILE A 152 7.24 10.21 -9.02
CA ILE A 152 8.59 9.64 -9.10
C ILE A 152 9.58 10.64 -9.74
N LYS A 153 9.17 11.39 -10.76
CA LYS A 153 10.02 12.47 -11.33
C LYS A 153 10.38 13.52 -10.28
N LYS A 154 9.44 13.89 -9.40
CA LYS A 154 9.71 14.82 -8.29
C LYS A 154 10.71 14.22 -7.30
N TYR A 155 10.54 12.96 -6.93
CA TYR A 155 11.46 12.26 -6.03
C TYR A 155 12.90 12.27 -6.59
N ARG A 156 13.06 11.87 -7.83
CA ARG A 156 14.37 11.87 -8.51
C ARG A 156 15.00 13.25 -8.53
N ALA A 157 14.24 14.29 -8.89
CA ALA A 157 14.75 15.65 -8.97
C ALA A 157 15.32 16.18 -7.64
N VAL A 158 14.68 15.85 -6.52
CA VAL A 158 15.15 16.21 -5.18
C VAL A 158 16.36 15.38 -4.76
N LEU A 159 16.26 14.06 -4.93
CA LEU A 159 17.23 13.10 -4.41
C LEU A 159 18.56 13.11 -5.21
N GLU A 160 18.52 13.24 -6.53
CA GLU A 160 19.72 13.34 -7.36
C GLU A 160 20.59 14.54 -7.00
N LYS A 161 19.98 15.66 -6.58
CA LYS A 161 20.70 16.82 -6.06
C LYS A 161 21.34 16.52 -4.71
N SER A 162 20.64 15.82 -3.82
CA SER A 162 21.11 15.54 -2.47
C SER A 162 22.24 14.50 -2.46
N TYR A 163 22.09 13.44 -3.25
CA TYR A 163 23.04 12.32 -3.27
C TYR A 163 24.16 12.46 -4.31
N GLN A 164 23.99 13.28 -5.33
CA GLN A 164 24.91 13.40 -6.47
C GLN A 164 25.20 12.06 -7.15
N LEU A 165 24.21 11.18 -7.19
CA LEU A 165 24.25 9.86 -7.80
C LEU A 165 23.17 9.72 -8.88
N PRO A 166 23.42 8.89 -9.92
CA PRO A 166 22.37 8.51 -10.84
C PRO A 166 21.29 7.73 -10.09
N SER A 167 20.02 8.00 -10.39
CA SER A 167 18.92 7.32 -9.73
C SER A 167 18.15 6.36 -10.64
N LYS A 168 17.62 5.29 -10.04
CA LYS A 168 16.60 4.41 -10.62
C LYS A 168 15.43 4.34 -9.67
N SER A 169 14.25 4.14 -10.23
CA SER A 169 13.01 4.10 -9.45
C SER A 169 12.12 2.95 -9.85
N ALA A 170 11.40 2.42 -8.88
CA ALA A 170 10.41 1.39 -9.12
C ALA A 170 9.22 1.54 -8.15
N LEU A 171 8.04 1.13 -8.63
CA LEU A 171 6.89 0.88 -7.77
C LEU A 171 6.88 -0.59 -7.37
N TYR A 172 6.71 -0.89 -6.11
CA TYR A 172 6.47 -2.25 -5.66
C TYR A 172 4.99 -2.45 -5.31
N CYS A 173 4.33 -3.37 -6.02
CA CYS A 173 2.90 -3.66 -5.89
C CYS A 173 2.69 -5.07 -5.30
N PRO A 174 2.60 -5.24 -3.96
CA PRO A 174 2.49 -6.55 -3.32
C PRO A 174 1.21 -7.32 -3.71
N ALA A 175 0.13 -6.62 -4.05
CA ALA A 175 -1.14 -7.26 -4.45
C ALA A 175 -1.01 -8.14 -5.70
N VAL A 176 -0.06 -7.82 -6.56
CA VAL A 176 0.21 -8.51 -7.83
C VAL A 176 1.64 -9.03 -7.92
N SER A 177 2.42 -8.91 -6.86
CA SER A 177 3.85 -9.31 -6.79
C SER A 177 4.67 -8.73 -7.95
N GLN A 178 4.51 -7.43 -8.21
CA GLN A 178 5.20 -6.76 -9.31
C GLN A 178 6.12 -5.64 -8.82
N LEU A 179 7.32 -5.61 -9.40
CA LEU A 179 8.25 -4.49 -9.35
C LEU A 179 8.24 -3.79 -10.72
N ILE A 180 7.74 -2.56 -10.77
CA ILE A 180 7.48 -1.80 -11.99
C ILE A 180 8.52 -0.68 -12.09
N PHE A 181 9.47 -0.79 -13.01
CA PHE A 181 10.49 0.24 -13.25
C PHE A 181 9.92 1.45 -13.99
N LEU A 182 10.39 2.67 -13.59
CA LEU A 182 9.96 3.96 -14.10
C LEU A 182 11.14 4.78 -14.61
#